data_eb50978a356dbed466ae49849cce4946
#
_entry.id   eb50978a356dbed466ae49849cce4946
#
_cell.length_a   1.000
_cell.length_b   1.000
_cell.length_c   1.000
_cell.angle_alpha   90.00
_cell.angle_beta   90.00
_cell.angle_gamma   90.00
#
_symmetry.space_group_name_H-M   'P 1'
#
loop_
_entity.id
_entity.type
_entity.pdbx_description
1 polymer ?
#
loop_
_entity_poly.entity_id
_entity_poly.type
_entity_poly.pdbx_seq_one_letter_code
_entity_poly.pdbx_strand_id
1 'polypeptide(L)'
;MTPTPDALRHPRMFGGVAGRAARVLTTAVCALALSVGAVAVAPSSAQADDTIMTQDYFSYYKLDQARAKGYTGQGVTVAMIDGTVDTSAPELAGANITVKTPCAYKEDNASKTHATAIASILVSKSYGVAPDATLIAYSVPTKQATKSDECKQDTSERKGTPYGAIEMAINDGAQIISISRSDNSKDSKHQKWAITRAMTQGVIIVGPAGNDAKDENDASYARWSGTVGVSAIDASGQLASYSSWGQGVVAAGIGGPVKARDYETGTIKDVQGTSISTPIVAGQIALARSRWPQATPNQVLQLVIHSGSNNGAWDQYTGYGALSLDAMLGNDPSQYPDENPLADKGGGSTPTPAEVQQYLDGLVPFRDVVLDDSYVYRGVDGDAAGSVAAPNAHIGTSPAYHRK
;
A
#
# COMPACT_ATOMS: atom_id res chain seq x y z
N MET A 1 -44.68 -35.46 29.43
CA MET A 1 -45.82 -34.94 30.17
C MET A 1 -46.09 -33.55 29.64
N THR A 2 -47.03 -33.45 28.75
CA THR A 2 -47.83 -32.30 28.39
C THR A 2 -48.77 -31.94 29.55
N PRO A 3 -49.44 -30.79 29.65
CA PRO A 3 -50.16 -30.15 28.55
C PRO A 3 -50.19 -28.61 28.51
N THR A 4 -50.51 -28.03 27.38
CA THR A 4 -51.36 -26.85 27.13
C THR A 4 -52.81 -27.13 27.67
N PRO A 5 -53.83 -26.20 27.64
CA PRO A 5 -54.12 -25.10 26.73
C PRO A 5 -54.87 -23.87 27.34
N ASP A 6 -55.27 -22.89 26.57
CA ASP A 6 -56.55 -22.38 26.01
C ASP A 6 -56.72 -20.88 26.32
N ALA A 7 -56.93 -20.01 25.37
CA ALA A 7 -58.00 -19.70 24.44
C ALA A 7 -59.15 -18.83 25.01
N LEU A 8 -59.64 -17.90 24.14
CA LEU A 8 -60.97 -17.25 24.06
C LEU A 8 -61.03 -15.81 24.60
N ARG A 9 -61.61 -14.80 23.97
CA ARG A 9 -62.58 -14.61 22.85
C ARG A 9 -62.89 -13.12 22.74
N HIS A 10 -63.24 -12.68 21.54
CA HIS A 10 -63.92 -11.43 21.23
C HIS A 10 -65.29 -11.30 21.92
N PRO A 11 -66.00 -10.07 21.90
CA PRO A 11 -66.77 -9.69 20.75
C PRO A 11 -66.95 -8.15 20.47
N ARG A 12 -67.16 -7.84 19.22
CA ARG A 12 -68.18 -7.07 18.46
C ARG A 12 -69.21 -6.22 19.26
N MET A 13 -69.55 -4.97 18.84
CA MET A 13 -70.60 -4.64 17.89
C MET A 13 -71.04 -3.15 17.90
N PHE A 14 -71.35 -2.64 16.68
CA PHE A 14 -72.46 -1.83 16.21
C PHE A 14 -72.66 -0.35 16.56
N GLY A 15 -72.97 0.38 15.52
CA GLY A 15 -74.09 1.25 15.23
C GLY A 15 -73.63 2.67 14.87
N GLY A 16 -73.95 3.36 13.82
CA GLY A 16 -75.02 3.33 12.89
C GLY A 16 -75.58 4.73 12.73
N VAL A 17 -75.92 5.09 11.45
CA VAL A 17 -76.95 6.05 11.03
C VAL A 17 -76.50 7.50 10.78
N ALA A 18 -76.28 7.94 9.54
CA ALA A 18 -77.19 8.48 8.53
C ALA A 18 -77.73 9.92 8.74
N GLY A 19 -77.57 10.74 7.73
CA GLY A 19 -78.47 11.88 7.51
C GLY A 19 -77.95 13.05 6.68
N ARG A 20 -78.28 13.04 5.47
CA ARG A 20 -79.03 13.98 4.57
C ARG A 20 -78.23 15.01 3.80
N ALA A 21 -78.51 14.96 2.54
CA ALA A 21 -78.16 15.83 1.44
C ALA A 21 -78.77 17.22 1.51
N ALA A 22 -78.11 18.19 0.95
CA ALA A 22 -78.74 19.34 0.30
C ALA A 22 -77.92 19.78 -0.93
N ARG A 23 -78.58 19.70 -2.09
CA ARG A 23 -78.09 20.27 -3.36
C ARG A 23 -78.41 21.79 -3.37
N VAL A 24 -77.39 22.55 -3.82
CA VAL A 24 -77.70 23.84 -4.50
C VAL A 24 -76.66 23.97 -5.66
N LEU A 25 -77.25 24.04 -6.87
CA LEU A 25 -76.63 24.55 -8.09
C LEU A 25 -76.40 26.04 -7.97
N THR A 26 -75.28 26.56 -8.45
CA THR A 26 -75.33 27.71 -9.43
C THR A 26 -73.90 28.08 -9.91
N THR A 27 -73.84 28.19 -11.22
CA THR A 27 -73.09 29.12 -12.11
C THR A 27 -71.56 29.01 -12.21
N ALA A 28 -71.21 28.67 -13.41
CA ALA A 28 -69.86 28.73 -14.01
C ALA A 28 -69.41 30.20 -14.16
N VAL A 29 -68.16 30.45 -13.73
CA VAL A 29 -67.33 31.56 -14.24
C VAL A 29 -65.97 30.98 -14.57
N CYS A 30 -65.64 30.99 -15.86
CA CYS A 30 -64.29 30.69 -16.36
C CYS A 30 -63.34 31.77 -15.89
N ALA A 31 -62.39 31.39 -15.03
CA ALA A 31 -61.17 32.14 -14.81
C ALA A 31 -59.99 31.23 -15.14
N LEU A 32 -59.31 31.50 -16.26
CA LEU A 32 -58.00 30.95 -16.56
C LEU A 32 -57.05 31.46 -15.50
N ALA A 33 -56.69 30.60 -14.53
CA ALA A 33 -55.57 30.82 -13.64
C ALA A 33 -54.36 30.10 -14.22
N LEU A 34 -53.40 30.86 -14.73
CA LEU A 34 -52.04 30.40 -15.01
C LEU A 34 -51.42 29.91 -13.70
N SER A 35 -51.41 28.59 -13.49
CA SER A 35 -50.64 27.98 -12.40
C SER A 35 -49.19 27.98 -12.82
N VAL A 36 -48.45 28.99 -12.40
CA VAL A 36 -46.99 28.92 -12.31
C VAL A 36 -46.67 27.88 -11.24
N GLY A 37 -46.38 26.68 -11.68
CA GLY A 37 -45.84 25.62 -10.82
C GLY A 37 -44.46 26.07 -10.25
N ALA A 38 -44.45 26.57 -9.03
CA ALA A 38 -43.23 26.69 -8.27
C ALA A 38 -42.73 25.26 -8.03
N VAL A 39 -41.78 24.82 -8.85
CA VAL A 39 -40.94 23.66 -8.52
C VAL A 39 -40.14 24.06 -7.27
N ALA A 40 -40.62 23.64 -6.10
CA ALA A 40 -39.82 23.69 -4.90
C ALA A 40 -38.61 22.74 -5.15
N VAL A 41 -37.52 23.32 -5.60
CA VAL A 41 -36.21 22.66 -5.49
C VAL A 41 -35.96 22.56 -3.98
N ALA A 42 -36.26 21.39 -3.41
CA ALA A 42 -35.79 21.08 -2.08
C ALA A 42 -34.29 21.33 -2.09
N PRO A 43 -33.71 22.10 -1.16
CA PRO A 43 -32.28 22.16 -1.04
C PRO A 43 -31.85 20.72 -0.80
N SER A 44 -31.07 20.14 -1.75
CA SER A 44 -30.30 18.97 -1.44
C SER A 44 -29.50 19.38 -0.21
N SER A 45 -29.73 18.71 0.92
CA SER A 45 -28.83 18.81 2.06
C SER A 45 -27.44 18.57 1.48
N ALA A 46 -26.64 19.63 1.42
CA ALA A 46 -25.20 19.45 1.19
C ALA A 46 -24.77 18.52 2.30
N GLN A 47 -24.56 17.24 1.95
CA GLN A 47 -23.95 16.29 2.83
C GLN A 47 -22.61 16.93 3.15
N ALA A 48 -22.38 17.26 4.41
CA ALA A 48 -21.11 17.84 4.84
C ALA A 48 -20.03 16.96 4.23
N ASP A 49 -19.09 17.56 3.55
CA ASP A 49 -18.01 16.85 2.89
C ASP A 49 -17.24 16.10 3.98
N ASP A 50 -17.52 14.80 4.09
CA ASP A 50 -17.01 13.90 5.12
C ASP A 50 -15.57 13.45 4.78
N THR A 51 -14.88 14.23 3.95
CA THR A 51 -13.52 13.94 3.48
C THR A 51 -12.54 14.04 4.64
N ILE A 52 -11.68 13.03 4.74
CA ILE A 52 -10.58 13.03 5.71
C ILE A 52 -9.56 14.09 5.28
N MET A 53 -9.37 15.13 6.08
CA MET A 53 -8.51 16.28 5.73
C MET A 53 -7.15 16.22 6.39
N THR A 54 -6.97 15.45 7.47
CA THR A 54 -5.70 15.31 8.19
C THR A 54 -5.61 13.98 8.92
N GLN A 55 -4.42 13.65 9.38
CA GLN A 55 -4.08 12.46 10.17
C GLN A 55 -3.08 12.86 11.25
N ASP A 56 -3.02 12.15 12.38
CA ASP A 56 -2.13 12.47 13.49
C ASP A 56 -0.64 12.45 13.10
N TYR A 57 -0.23 11.52 12.23
CA TYR A 57 1.14 11.46 11.75
C TYR A 57 1.56 12.71 10.96
N PHE A 58 0.61 13.44 10.38
CA PHE A 58 0.89 14.64 9.61
C PHE A 58 1.60 15.70 10.46
N SER A 59 1.08 15.92 11.66
CA SER A 59 1.67 16.83 12.64
C SER A 59 2.94 16.24 13.28
N TYR A 60 2.92 14.95 13.60
CA TYR A 60 4.07 14.26 14.20
C TYR A 60 5.35 14.41 13.37
N TYR A 61 5.25 14.22 12.06
CA TYR A 61 6.38 14.35 11.13
C TYR A 61 6.54 15.73 10.56
N LYS A 62 5.77 16.75 11.00
CA LYS A 62 5.83 18.13 10.51
C LYS A 62 5.74 18.23 8.99
N LEU A 63 4.82 17.47 8.38
CA LEU A 63 4.68 17.40 6.92
C LEU A 63 4.27 18.74 6.31
N ASP A 64 3.56 19.58 7.04
CA ASP A 64 3.26 20.96 6.66
C ASP A 64 4.52 21.78 6.40
N GLN A 65 5.53 21.64 7.26
CA GLN A 65 6.80 22.36 7.13
C GLN A 65 7.60 21.84 5.92
N ALA A 66 7.61 20.53 5.68
CA ALA A 66 8.24 19.95 4.49
C ALA A 66 7.57 20.46 3.21
N ARG A 67 6.24 20.48 3.16
CA ARG A 67 5.47 21.02 2.04
C ARG A 67 5.70 22.50 1.80
N ALA A 68 5.75 23.31 2.87
CA ALA A 68 6.04 24.73 2.78
C ALA A 68 7.42 25.04 2.16
N LYS A 69 8.37 24.08 2.29
CA LYS A 69 9.69 24.14 1.65
C LYS A 69 9.71 23.56 0.22
N GLY A 70 8.56 23.09 -0.29
CA GLY A 70 8.43 22.49 -1.62
C GLY A 70 8.81 21.00 -1.67
N TYR A 71 9.00 20.34 -0.53
CA TYR A 71 9.31 18.91 -0.48
C TYR A 71 8.02 18.10 -0.48
N THR A 72 7.60 17.63 -1.65
CA THR A 72 6.30 17.01 -1.88
C THR A 72 6.38 15.64 -2.59
N GLY A 73 7.59 15.15 -2.86
CA GLY A 73 7.81 13.90 -3.59
C GLY A 73 7.75 14.05 -5.10
N GLN A 74 7.69 15.29 -5.63
CA GLN A 74 7.66 15.55 -7.07
C GLN A 74 8.85 14.90 -7.78
N GLY A 75 8.58 14.27 -8.93
CA GLY A 75 9.59 13.60 -9.75
C GLY A 75 9.97 12.19 -9.27
N VAL A 76 9.33 11.70 -8.19
CA VAL A 76 9.55 10.35 -7.67
C VAL A 76 8.40 9.44 -8.02
N THR A 77 8.70 8.25 -8.56
CA THR A 77 7.73 7.19 -8.79
C THR A 77 7.77 6.19 -7.64
N VAL A 78 6.64 6.03 -6.97
CA VAL A 78 6.42 5.05 -5.91
C VAL A 78 5.48 3.96 -6.45
N ALA A 79 5.89 2.70 -6.37
CA ALA A 79 5.00 1.57 -6.56
C ALA A 79 4.40 1.17 -5.20
N MET A 80 3.11 0.88 -5.18
CA MET A 80 2.42 0.30 -4.04
C MET A 80 1.96 -1.10 -4.40
N ILE A 81 2.29 -2.08 -3.59
CA ILE A 81 1.81 -3.46 -3.76
C ILE A 81 0.84 -3.78 -2.63
N ASP A 82 -0.45 -3.84 -2.97
CA ASP A 82 -1.54 -4.10 -2.03
C ASP A 82 -2.76 -4.68 -2.77
N GLY A 83 -3.96 -4.50 -2.23
CA GLY A 83 -5.24 -4.74 -2.91
C GLY A 83 -5.59 -3.65 -3.93
N THR A 84 -6.82 -3.68 -4.41
CA THR A 84 -7.34 -2.71 -5.39
C THR A 84 -7.65 -1.38 -4.72
N VAL A 85 -7.12 -0.30 -5.29
CA VAL A 85 -7.39 1.08 -4.83
C VAL A 85 -8.67 1.60 -5.46
N ASP A 86 -9.54 2.17 -4.65
CA ASP A 86 -10.66 2.99 -5.11
C ASP A 86 -10.17 4.41 -5.41
N THR A 87 -9.88 4.68 -6.67
CA THR A 87 -9.43 6.01 -7.11
C THR A 87 -10.51 7.08 -7.09
N SER A 88 -11.78 6.70 -6.85
CA SER A 88 -12.90 7.63 -6.70
C SER A 88 -13.05 8.15 -5.27
N ALA A 89 -12.30 7.59 -4.32
CA ALA A 89 -12.31 8.04 -2.93
C ALA A 89 -11.95 9.54 -2.82
N PRO A 90 -12.72 10.35 -2.07
CA PRO A 90 -12.47 11.79 -1.98
C PRO A 90 -11.06 12.14 -1.49
N GLU A 91 -10.47 11.29 -0.66
CA GLU A 91 -9.11 11.43 -0.14
C GLU A 91 -8.02 11.35 -1.23
N LEU A 92 -8.35 10.76 -2.38
CA LEU A 92 -7.44 10.61 -3.53
C LEU A 92 -7.71 11.62 -4.65
N ALA A 93 -8.65 12.55 -4.46
CA ALA A 93 -8.93 13.57 -5.45
C ALA A 93 -7.67 14.38 -5.82
N GLY A 94 -7.37 14.45 -7.12
CA GLY A 94 -6.20 15.17 -7.64
C GLY A 94 -4.84 14.47 -7.43
N ALA A 95 -4.80 13.29 -6.85
CA ALA A 95 -3.57 12.50 -6.76
C ALA A 95 -3.16 11.91 -8.11
N ASN A 96 -1.86 11.78 -8.35
CA ASN A 96 -1.33 11.15 -9.57
C ASN A 96 -1.20 9.64 -9.36
N ILE A 97 -2.26 8.90 -9.68
CA ILE A 97 -2.35 7.45 -9.44
C ILE A 97 -2.65 6.71 -10.74
N THR A 98 -1.92 5.63 -10.96
CA THR A 98 -2.24 4.61 -11.96
C THR A 98 -2.45 3.28 -11.23
N VAL A 99 -3.60 2.64 -11.43
CA VAL A 99 -3.88 1.30 -10.88
C VAL A 99 -3.58 0.26 -11.95
N LYS A 100 -2.79 -0.74 -11.59
CA LYS A 100 -2.49 -1.91 -12.42
C LYS A 100 -3.02 -3.17 -11.74
N THR A 101 -3.86 -3.91 -12.46
CA THR A 101 -4.38 -5.21 -12.03
C THR A 101 -3.79 -6.27 -12.94
N PRO A 102 -2.65 -6.87 -12.55
CA PRO A 102 -1.89 -7.77 -13.42
C PRO A 102 -2.66 -9.01 -13.85
N CYS A 103 -3.65 -9.44 -13.07
CA CYS A 103 -4.54 -10.56 -13.38
C CYS A 103 -5.90 -10.39 -12.70
N ALA A 104 -6.93 -11.06 -13.22
CA ALA A 104 -8.29 -10.91 -12.70
C ALA A 104 -8.53 -11.71 -11.42
N TYR A 105 -9.09 -11.08 -10.40
CA TYR A 105 -9.52 -11.72 -9.16
C TYR A 105 -10.67 -10.95 -8.50
N LYS A 106 -11.39 -11.61 -7.60
CA LYS A 106 -12.44 -10.99 -6.79
C LYS A 106 -11.91 -10.69 -5.40
N GLU A 107 -11.96 -9.44 -5.03
CA GLU A 107 -11.47 -8.91 -3.76
C GLU A 107 -12.62 -8.62 -2.79
N ASP A 108 -12.31 -8.68 -1.48
CA ASP A 108 -13.25 -8.30 -0.42
C ASP A 108 -13.16 -6.80 -0.08
N ASN A 109 -14.17 -6.31 0.65
CA ASN A 109 -14.26 -4.92 1.09
C ASN A 109 -13.08 -4.49 1.97
N ALA A 110 -12.64 -5.35 2.88
CA ALA A 110 -11.55 -5.03 3.81
C ALA A 110 -10.24 -4.76 3.07
N SER A 111 -9.93 -5.56 2.06
CA SER A 111 -8.75 -5.42 1.22
C SER A 111 -8.78 -4.11 0.41
N LYS A 112 -9.91 -3.78 -0.21
CA LYS A 112 -10.09 -2.51 -0.95
C LYS A 112 -10.00 -1.29 -0.03
N THR A 113 -10.64 -1.35 1.13
CA THR A 113 -10.57 -0.31 2.17
C THR A 113 -9.11 -0.09 2.60
N HIS A 114 -8.39 -1.18 2.86
CA HIS A 114 -6.98 -1.12 3.25
C HIS A 114 -6.12 -0.50 2.15
N ALA A 115 -6.18 -1.01 0.93
CA ALA A 115 -5.39 -0.52 -0.19
C ALA A 115 -5.65 0.98 -0.48
N THR A 116 -6.92 1.43 -0.40
CA THR A 116 -7.29 2.83 -0.59
C THR A 116 -6.72 3.71 0.54
N ALA A 117 -6.74 3.24 1.78
CA ALA A 117 -6.12 3.95 2.90
C ALA A 117 -4.59 4.06 2.72
N ILE A 118 -3.90 2.98 2.31
CA ILE A 118 -2.47 2.99 2.03
C ILE A 118 -2.11 3.99 0.92
N ALA A 119 -2.86 3.99 -0.18
CA ALA A 119 -2.67 4.96 -1.27
C ALA A 119 -2.87 6.40 -0.78
N SER A 120 -3.88 6.63 0.07
CA SER A 120 -4.17 7.95 0.62
C SER A 120 -3.05 8.45 1.55
N ILE A 121 -2.46 7.57 2.37
CA ILE A 121 -1.30 7.88 3.21
C ILE A 121 -0.09 8.29 2.35
N LEU A 122 0.10 7.67 1.20
CA LEU A 122 1.19 8.02 0.28
C LEU A 122 0.94 9.36 -0.41
N VAL A 123 -0.21 9.54 -1.09
CA VAL A 123 -0.37 10.59 -2.10
C VAL A 123 -1.61 11.47 -1.97
N SER A 124 -2.40 11.38 -0.88
CA SER A 124 -3.49 12.32 -0.65
C SER A 124 -2.98 13.77 -0.69
N LYS A 125 -3.68 14.63 -1.41
CA LYS A 125 -3.32 16.06 -1.46
C LYS A 125 -3.46 16.73 -0.10
N SER A 126 -4.38 16.28 0.73
CA SER A 126 -4.61 16.83 2.07
C SER A 126 -3.54 16.39 3.07
N TYR A 127 -3.30 15.08 3.19
CA TYR A 127 -2.47 14.51 4.27
C TYR A 127 -1.44 13.46 3.80
N GLY A 128 -1.37 13.13 2.52
CA GLY A 128 -0.39 12.18 1.99
C GLY A 128 1.03 12.62 2.29
N VAL A 129 1.92 11.69 2.57
CA VAL A 129 3.32 12.01 2.92
C VAL A 129 4.05 12.60 1.72
N ALA A 130 3.83 12.06 0.52
CA ALA A 130 4.45 12.50 -0.73
C ALA A 130 3.37 12.85 -1.78
N PRO A 131 2.60 13.95 -1.59
CA PRO A 131 1.40 14.25 -2.36
C PRO A 131 1.60 14.49 -3.85
N ASP A 132 2.82 14.80 -4.29
CA ASP A 132 3.14 15.04 -5.69
C ASP A 132 4.00 13.91 -6.31
N ALA A 133 4.20 12.81 -5.59
CA ALA A 133 4.78 11.60 -6.18
C ALA A 133 3.81 10.97 -7.19
N THR A 134 4.38 10.28 -8.18
CA THR A 134 3.61 9.38 -9.05
C THR A 134 3.42 8.06 -8.34
N LEU A 135 2.17 7.64 -8.15
CA LEU A 135 1.84 6.35 -7.53
C LEU A 135 1.40 5.35 -8.60
N ILE A 136 2.06 4.20 -8.68
CA ILE A 136 1.62 3.05 -9.44
C ILE A 136 1.16 1.99 -8.45
N ALA A 137 -0.15 1.76 -8.36
CA ALA A 137 -0.74 0.81 -7.43
C ALA A 137 -0.96 -0.55 -8.11
N TYR A 138 -0.23 -1.57 -7.68
CA TYR A 138 -0.36 -2.94 -8.15
C TYR A 138 -1.34 -3.70 -7.26
N SER A 139 -2.46 -4.11 -7.85
CA SER A 139 -3.47 -4.92 -7.18
C SER A 139 -3.07 -6.38 -7.19
N VAL A 140 -2.74 -6.94 -6.03
CA VAL A 140 -2.34 -8.34 -5.87
C VAL A 140 -3.34 -9.07 -4.97
N PRO A 141 -3.87 -10.25 -5.39
CA PRO A 141 -4.89 -10.95 -4.63
C PRO A 141 -4.40 -11.42 -3.26
N THR A 142 -5.29 -11.40 -2.26
CA THR A 142 -5.07 -12.07 -0.98
C THR A 142 -5.10 -13.60 -1.13
N LYS A 143 -4.71 -14.33 -0.07
CA LYS A 143 -4.85 -15.79 -0.05
C LYS A 143 -6.32 -16.23 -0.16
N GLN A 144 -7.24 -15.43 0.35
CA GLN A 144 -8.69 -15.67 0.38
C GLN A 144 -9.39 -15.24 -0.91
N ALA A 145 -8.76 -14.42 -1.74
CA ALA A 145 -9.35 -13.93 -2.98
C ALA A 145 -9.66 -15.07 -3.96
N THR A 146 -10.78 -14.98 -4.65
CA THR A 146 -11.08 -15.86 -5.76
C THR A 146 -10.29 -15.42 -6.99
N LYS A 147 -9.36 -16.25 -7.42
CA LYS A 147 -8.38 -15.95 -8.47
C LYS A 147 -8.75 -16.60 -9.79
N SER A 148 -8.50 -15.91 -10.90
CA SER A 148 -8.45 -16.53 -12.24
C SER A 148 -7.23 -17.46 -12.35
N ASP A 149 -7.21 -18.30 -13.40
CA ASP A 149 -6.07 -19.19 -13.68
C ASP A 149 -4.77 -18.39 -13.92
N GLU A 150 -4.89 -17.21 -14.54
CA GLU A 150 -3.77 -16.29 -14.76
C GLU A 150 -3.14 -15.75 -13.46
N CYS A 151 -3.94 -15.67 -12.39
CA CYS A 151 -3.49 -15.22 -11.07
C CYS A 151 -2.81 -16.32 -10.23
N LYS A 152 -2.76 -17.54 -10.71
CA LYS A 152 -2.15 -18.65 -9.97
C LYS A 152 -0.63 -18.54 -9.98
N GLN A 153 -0.02 -19.06 -8.93
CA GLN A 153 1.44 -18.96 -8.75
C GLN A 153 2.26 -19.86 -9.67
N ASP A 154 1.63 -20.79 -10.37
CA ASP A 154 2.27 -21.75 -11.29
C ASP A 154 2.57 -21.18 -12.68
N THR A 155 2.11 -19.96 -12.98
CA THR A 155 2.47 -19.27 -14.23
C THR A 155 3.88 -18.69 -14.16
N SER A 156 4.59 -18.65 -15.29
CA SER A 156 5.96 -18.11 -15.39
C SER A 156 6.06 -16.64 -15.00
N GLU A 157 5.04 -15.85 -15.32
CA GLU A 157 4.98 -14.40 -15.04
C GLU A 157 4.56 -14.08 -13.60
N ARG A 158 3.96 -15.04 -12.90
CA ARG A 158 3.56 -14.94 -11.49
C ARG A 158 2.78 -13.67 -11.15
N LYS A 159 1.92 -13.24 -12.06
CA LYS A 159 1.17 -11.96 -12.00
C LYS A 159 0.37 -11.76 -10.71
N GLY A 160 -0.14 -12.83 -10.12
CA GLY A 160 -0.90 -12.81 -8.88
C GLY A 160 -0.07 -12.83 -7.59
N THR A 161 1.22 -12.51 -7.66
CA THR A 161 2.12 -12.58 -6.52
C THR A 161 2.81 -11.25 -6.23
N PRO A 162 3.18 -10.97 -4.97
CA PRO A 162 3.94 -9.76 -4.66
C PRO A 162 5.28 -9.67 -5.39
N TYR A 163 5.99 -10.79 -5.57
CA TYR A 163 7.27 -10.77 -6.28
C TYR A 163 7.11 -10.54 -7.78
N GLY A 164 6.03 -11.02 -8.41
CA GLY A 164 5.68 -10.63 -9.77
C GLY A 164 5.39 -9.13 -9.89
N ALA A 165 4.69 -8.55 -8.89
CA ALA A 165 4.45 -7.12 -8.83
C ALA A 165 5.74 -6.30 -8.59
N ILE A 166 6.70 -6.81 -7.81
CA ILE A 166 8.03 -6.19 -7.65
C ILE A 166 8.71 -6.09 -9.02
N GLU A 167 8.74 -7.18 -9.80
CA GLU A 167 9.35 -7.21 -11.12
C GLU A 167 8.70 -6.19 -12.07
N MET A 168 7.36 -6.15 -12.10
CA MET A 168 6.62 -5.17 -12.91
C MET A 168 6.89 -3.72 -12.45
N ALA A 169 6.95 -3.48 -11.14
CA ALA A 169 7.23 -2.16 -10.58
C ALA A 169 8.62 -1.65 -11.01
N ILE A 170 9.64 -2.53 -10.99
CA ILE A 170 10.98 -2.19 -11.47
C ILE A 170 10.95 -1.84 -12.95
N ASN A 171 10.23 -2.61 -13.76
CA ASN A 171 10.10 -2.37 -15.22
C ASN A 171 9.39 -1.06 -15.54
N ASP A 172 8.41 -0.68 -14.72
CA ASP A 172 7.67 0.58 -14.84
C ASP A 172 8.45 1.79 -14.29
N GLY A 173 9.68 1.60 -13.84
CA GLY A 173 10.56 2.67 -13.39
C GLY A 173 10.30 3.17 -11.98
N ALA A 174 9.68 2.33 -11.12
CA ALA A 174 9.55 2.66 -9.70
C ALA A 174 10.92 2.85 -9.06
N GLN A 175 11.05 3.88 -8.25
CA GLN A 175 12.25 4.17 -7.48
C GLN A 175 12.12 3.65 -6.04
N ILE A 176 10.88 3.50 -5.58
CA ILE A 176 10.51 3.00 -4.26
C ILE A 176 9.35 2.03 -4.45
N ILE A 177 9.37 0.91 -3.73
CA ILE A 177 8.27 -0.05 -3.68
C ILE A 177 7.78 -0.14 -2.23
N SER A 178 6.55 0.31 -1.96
CA SER A 178 5.88 0.18 -0.68
C SER A 178 4.99 -1.07 -0.69
N ILE A 179 5.30 -2.04 0.16
CA ILE A 179 4.54 -3.28 0.28
C ILE A 179 3.86 -3.30 1.63
N SER A 180 2.52 -3.12 1.68
CA SER A 180 1.78 -3.07 2.94
C SER A 180 1.09 -4.40 3.28
N ARG A 181 1.72 -5.51 2.91
CA ARG A 181 1.20 -6.88 3.09
C ARG A 181 2.27 -7.80 3.66
N SER A 182 1.84 -8.78 4.45
CA SER A 182 2.71 -9.87 4.87
C SER A 182 2.77 -10.95 3.79
N ASP A 183 3.95 -11.53 3.62
CA ASP A 183 4.17 -12.71 2.79
C ASP A 183 4.83 -13.80 3.65
N ASN A 184 4.21 -14.98 3.71
CA ASN A 184 4.74 -16.11 4.45
C ASN A 184 5.70 -16.98 3.62
N SER A 185 6.13 -16.50 2.46
CA SER A 185 7.00 -17.25 1.53
C SER A 185 8.49 -17.07 1.85
N LYS A 186 8.87 -17.26 3.11
CA LYS A 186 10.24 -17.07 3.60
C LYS A 186 11.33 -17.79 2.79
N ASP A 187 10.99 -18.89 2.16
CA ASP A 187 11.91 -19.72 1.38
C ASP A 187 11.70 -19.56 -0.13
N SER A 188 10.93 -18.56 -0.56
CA SER A 188 10.67 -18.33 -1.96
C SER A 188 11.91 -17.81 -2.70
N LYS A 189 12.46 -18.64 -3.59
CA LYS A 189 13.54 -18.22 -4.49
C LYS A 189 13.10 -17.03 -5.37
N HIS A 190 11.89 -17.05 -5.89
CA HIS A 190 11.38 -15.97 -6.73
C HIS A 190 11.31 -14.65 -5.96
N GLN A 191 10.86 -14.68 -4.69
CA GLN A 191 10.87 -13.50 -3.83
C GLN A 191 12.29 -12.99 -3.61
N LYS A 192 13.23 -13.87 -3.30
CA LYS A 192 14.64 -13.54 -3.13
C LYS A 192 15.21 -12.85 -4.35
N TRP A 193 15.01 -13.41 -5.53
CA TRP A 193 15.61 -12.86 -6.75
C TRP A 193 14.92 -11.58 -7.23
N ALA A 194 13.62 -11.41 -6.98
CA ALA A 194 12.94 -10.13 -7.23
C ALA A 194 13.50 -9.01 -6.32
N ILE A 195 13.73 -9.30 -5.04
CA ILE A 195 14.39 -8.37 -4.11
C ILE A 195 15.83 -8.11 -4.55
N THR A 196 16.58 -9.14 -4.93
CA THR A 196 17.95 -8.97 -5.45
C THR A 196 17.98 -8.06 -6.67
N ARG A 197 17.02 -8.23 -7.59
CA ARG A 197 16.89 -7.35 -8.74
C ARG A 197 16.64 -5.90 -8.32
N ALA A 198 15.73 -5.67 -7.37
CA ALA A 198 15.49 -4.32 -6.84
C ALA A 198 16.77 -3.70 -6.27
N MET A 199 17.53 -4.44 -5.45
CA MET A 199 18.81 -4.00 -4.91
C MET A 199 19.81 -3.63 -5.99
N THR A 200 19.99 -4.48 -7.01
CA THR A 200 20.97 -4.28 -8.08
C THR A 200 20.58 -3.17 -9.06
N GLN A 201 19.30 -2.85 -9.16
CA GLN A 201 18.78 -1.75 -9.99
C GLN A 201 18.46 -0.48 -9.21
N GLY A 202 18.80 -0.45 -7.92
CA GLY A 202 18.67 0.74 -7.09
C GLY A 202 17.22 1.12 -6.73
N VAL A 203 16.31 0.13 -6.67
CA VAL A 203 14.95 0.32 -6.21
C VAL A 203 14.84 -0.02 -4.74
N ILE A 204 14.33 0.93 -3.94
CA ILE A 204 14.22 0.77 -2.48
C ILE A 204 12.89 0.10 -2.14
N ILE A 205 12.93 -1.07 -1.52
CA ILE A 205 11.74 -1.76 -1.01
C ILE A 205 11.52 -1.40 0.46
N VAL A 206 10.28 -1.06 0.80
CA VAL A 206 9.83 -0.78 2.17
C VAL A 206 8.71 -1.75 2.51
N GLY A 207 8.82 -2.45 3.64
CA GLY A 207 7.85 -3.47 4.01
C GLY A 207 7.65 -3.62 5.52
N PRO A 208 6.47 -4.15 5.96
CA PRO A 208 6.08 -4.21 7.36
C PRO A 208 6.82 -5.30 8.15
N ALA A 209 6.98 -5.08 9.44
CA ALA A 209 7.50 -6.09 10.36
C ALA A 209 6.46 -7.15 10.78
N GLY A 210 5.16 -6.83 10.68
CA GLY A 210 4.06 -7.71 11.10
C GLY A 210 3.28 -7.17 12.30
N ASN A 211 2.15 -7.80 12.62
CA ASN A 211 1.19 -7.30 13.62
C ASN A 211 0.86 -8.33 14.72
N ASP A 212 1.77 -9.25 15.04
CA ASP A 212 1.53 -10.35 15.96
C ASP A 212 2.24 -10.19 17.31
N ALA A 213 2.82 -9.01 17.58
CA ALA A 213 3.53 -8.68 18.82
C ALA A 213 4.63 -9.70 19.17
N LYS A 214 5.41 -10.13 18.17
CA LYS A 214 6.48 -11.12 18.33
C LYS A 214 7.60 -10.91 17.33
N ASP A 215 8.68 -11.66 17.46
CA ASP A 215 9.74 -11.72 16.45
C ASP A 215 9.21 -12.44 15.19
N GLU A 216 9.01 -11.67 14.12
CA GLU A 216 8.43 -12.12 12.84
C GLU A 216 9.46 -12.18 11.71
N ASN A 217 10.75 -12.24 12.03
CA ASN A 217 11.81 -12.21 11.02
C ASN A 217 11.60 -13.20 9.87
N ASP A 218 10.92 -14.31 10.14
CA ASP A 218 10.65 -15.36 9.16
C ASP A 218 9.46 -15.11 8.23
N ALA A 219 8.54 -14.21 8.59
CA ALA A 219 7.25 -14.07 7.89
C ALA A 219 7.02 -12.69 7.26
N SER A 220 7.91 -11.72 7.48
CA SER A 220 7.73 -10.34 7.03
C SER A 220 8.72 -9.94 5.93
N TYR A 221 8.38 -8.89 5.18
CA TYR A 221 9.32 -8.26 4.26
C TYR A 221 10.52 -7.64 4.98
N ALA A 222 10.35 -7.28 6.25
CA ALA A 222 11.41 -6.72 7.08
C ALA A 222 12.66 -7.63 7.15
N ARG A 223 12.49 -8.95 7.11
CA ARG A 223 13.60 -9.93 7.21
C ARG A 223 14.59 -9.91 6.02
N TRP A 224 14.14 -9.47 4.85
CA TRP A 224 14.94 -9.54 3.64
C TRP A 224 16.05 -8.50 3.63
N SER A 225 17.26 -8.90 3.23
CA SER A 225 18.36 -7.97 2.95
C SER A 225 17.94 -6.95 1.90
N GLY A 226 18.48 -5.75 1.98
CA GLY A 226 18.17 -4.66 1.04
C GLY A 226 16.80 -4.02 1.21
N THR A 227 15.92 -4.55 2.10
CA THR A 227 14.61 -3.95 2.34
C THR A 227 14.60 -3.07 3.59
N VAL A 228 13.87 -1.98 3.57
CA VAL A 228 13.60 -1.16 4.76
C VAL A 228 12.43 -1.80 5.52
N GLY A 229 12.75 -2.58 6.56
CA GLY A 229 11.76 -3.18 7.45
C GLY A 229 11.20 -2.14 8.40
N VAL A 230 9.86 -2.08 8.53
CA VAL A 230 9.18 -1.03 9.30
C VAL A 230 8.34 -1.62 10.41
N SER A 231 8.63 -1.25 11.67
CA SER A 231 7.78 -1.49 12.83
C SER A 231 6.79 -0.34 13.05
N ALA A 232 5.79 -0.57 13.91
CA ALA A 232 4.81 0.44 14.25
C ALA A 232 5.10 1.05 15.63
N ILE A 233 5.07 2.37 15.72
CA ILE A 233 5.05 3.13 16.96
C ILE A 233 3.74 3.89 17.10
N ASP A 234 3.38 4.26 18.32
CA ASP A 234 2.29 5.18 18.63
C ASP A 234 2.76 6.65 18.60
N ALA A 235 1.84 7.58 18.84
CA ALA A 235 2.13 9.01 18.84
C ALA A 235 3.08 9.47 19.97
N SER A 236 3.33 8.62 20.98
CA SER A 236 4.34 8.87 22.04
C SER A 236 5.74 8.38 21.64
N GLY A 237 5.86 7.72 20.49
CA GLY A 237 7.11 7.11 20.01
C GLY A 237 7.40 5.74 20.60
N GLN A 238 6.45 5.15 21.36
CA GLN A 238 6.59 3.81 21.91
C GLN A 238 6.19 2.75 20.89
N LEU A 239 6.83 1.58 20.94
CA LEU A 239 6.43 0.45 20.10
C LEU A 239 4.95 0.13 20.33
N ALA A 240 4.17 0.11 19.25
CA ALA A 240 2.76 -0.24 19.31
C ALA A 240 2.59 -1.69 19.79
N SER A 241 1.62 -1.94 20.69
CA SER A 241 1.46 -3.23 21.35
C SER A 241 1.26 -4.41 20.43
N TYR A 242 0.79 -4.16 19.21
CA TYR A 242 0.60 -5.19 18.18
C TYR A 242 1.80 -5.34 17.25
N SER A 243 2.76 -4.38 17.25
CA SER A 243 3.87 -4.42 16.30
C SER A 243 4.75 -5.63 16.54
N SER A 244 5.04 -6.37 15.46
CA SER A 244 6.14 -7.32 15.46
C SER A 244 7.47 -6.58 15.35
N TRP A 245 8.55 -7.26 15.70
CA TRP A 245 9.91 -6.74 15.74
C TRP A 245 10.90 -7.78 15.22
N GLY A 246 12.19 -7.51 15.33
CA GLY A 246 13.25 -8.46 15.03
C GLY A 246 14.42 -7.84 14.27
N GLN A 247 15.39 -8.69 13.91
CA GLN A 247 16.66 -8.32 13.27
C GLN A 247 16.47 -7.54 11.96
N GLY A 248 15.35 -7.75 11.26
CA GLY A 248 15.10 -7.11 9.97
C GLY A 248 14.55 -5.69 10.04
N VAL A 249 14.17 -5.20 11.24
CA VAL A 249 13.60 -3.85 11.40
C VAL A 249 14.68 -2.80 11.20
N VAL A 250 14.41 -1.83 10.34
CA VAL A 250 15.33 -0.73 9.98
C VAL A 250 14.81 0.61 10.51
N ALA A 251 13.52 0.84 10.43
CA ALA A 251 12.90 2.09 10.86
C ALA A 251 11.57 1.81 11.56
N ALA A 252 11.08 2.78 12.31
CA ALA A 252 9.76 2.78 12.90
C ALA A 252 8.91 3.91 12.30
N GLY A 253 7.61 3.66 12.16
CA GLY A 253 6.65 4.68 11.71
C GLY A 253 5.40 4.66 12.57
N ILE A 254 4.64 5.78 12.59
CA ILE A 254 3.33 5.82 13.24
C ILE A 254 2.45 4.73 12.60
N GLY A 255 1.99 3.79 13.43
CA GLY A 255 1.16 2.66 12.99
C GLY A 255 -0.34 2.87 13.15
N GLY A 256 -0.75 4.04 13.57
CA GLY A 256 -2.15 4.40 13.79
C GLY A 256 -2.46 4.73 15.28
N PRO A 257 -3.75 4.97 15.62
CA PRO A 257 -4.88 4.90 14.68
C PRO A 257 -4.82 5.96 13.58
N VAL A 258 -5.20 5.57 12.35
CA VAL A 258 -5.43 6.51 11.26
C VAL A 258 -6.86 6.34 10.74
N LYS A 259 -7.47 7.42 10.27
CA LYS A 259 -8.79 7.40 9.66
C LYS A 259 -8.73 6.77 8.27
N ALA A 260 -9.62 5.85 7.99
CA ALA A 260 -9.80 5.22 6.69
C ALA A 260 -11.28 5.19 6.33
N ARG A 261 -11.59 5.39 5.05
CA ARG A 261 -12.95 5.27 4.52
C ARG A 261 -13.21 3.83 4.13
N ASP A 262 -14.26 3.25 4.70
CA ASP A 262 -14.75 1.92 4.32
C ASP A 262 -15.29 1.97 2.89
N TYR A 263 -14.80 1.06 2.03
CA TYR A 263 -15.10 1.06 0.61
C TYR A 263 -16.60 0.86 0.29
N GLU A 264 -17.29 -0.04 1.02
CA GLU A 264 -18.69 -0.35 0.73
C GLU A 264 -19.67 0.64 1.38
N THR A 265 -19.37 1.06 2.61
CA THR A 265 -20.31 1.87 3.40
C THR A 265 -20.01 3.36 3.32
N GLY A 266 -18.81 3.75 2.91
CA GLY A 266 -18.34 5.12 2.94
C GLY A 266 -18.05 5.67 4.34
N THR A 267 -18.29 4.88 5.41
CA THR A 267 -18.06 5.33 6.79
C THR A 267 -16.58 5.43 7.11
N ILE A 268 -16.22 6.41 7.92
CA ILE A 268 -14.85 6.58 8.38
C ILE A 268 -14.64 5.76 9.65
N LYS A 269 -13.55 4.99 9.68
CA LYS A 269 -13.15 4.15 10.81
C LYS A 269 -11.66 4.28 11.10
N ASP A 270 -11.27 3.94 12.30
CA ASP A 270 -9.86 3.85 12.69
C ASP A 270 -9.26 2.52 12.23
N VAL A 271 -8.06 2.60 11.66
CA VAL A 271 -7.25 1.44 11.28
C VAL A 271 -5.84 1.60 11.83
N GLN A 272 -5.16 0.49 12.07
CA GLN A 272 -3.80 0.47 12.59
C GLN A 272 -3.04 -0.76 12.09
N GLY A 273 -1.72 -0.68 12.11
CA GLY A 273 -0.85 -1.79 11.70
C GLY A 273 0.51 -1.30 11.21
N THR A 274 1.48 -2.19 11.16
CA THR A 274 2.77 -1.94 10.50
C THR A 274 2.58 -1.68 9.00
N SER A 275 1.47 -2.14 8.41
CA SER A 275 1.04 -1.80 7.06
C SER A 275 0.70 -0.31 6.88
N ILE A 276 0.36 0.41 7.98
CA ILE A 276 0.14 1.87 7.99
C ILE A 276 1.48 2.60 8.12
N SER A 277 2.40 2.09 8.95
CA SER A 277 3.75 2.67 9.10
C SER A 277 4.56 2.60 7.81
N THR A 278 4.41 1.54 7.05
CA THR A 278 5.16 1.28 5.81
C THR A 278 5.02 2.40 4.77
N PRO A 279 3.82 2.83 4.35
CA PRO A 279 3.67 3.92 3.39
C PRO A 279 4.13 5.27 3.93
N ILE A 280 4.10 5.49 5.24
CA ILE A 280 4.64 6.71 5.85
C ILE A 280 6.16 6.76 5.63
N VAL A 281 6.88 5.68 5.96
CA VAL A 281 8.33 5.60 5.75
C VAL A 281 8.67 5.65 4.25
N ALA A 282 7.93 4.95 3.39
CA ALA A 282 8.12 5.00 1.95
C ALA A 282 7.93 6.43 1.38
N GLY A 283 6.91 7.14 1.87
CA GLY A 283 6.67 8.54 1.52
C GLY A 283 7.81 9.47 1.99
N GLN A 284 8.35 9.27 3.19
CA GLN A 284 9.50 10.03 3.69
C GLN A 284 10.74 9.79 2.82
N ILE A 285 10.97 8.55 2.39
CA ILE A 285 12.05 8.23 1.44
C ILE A 285 11.78 8.91 0.08
N ALA A 286 10.53 9.00 -0.36
CA ALA A 286 10.18 9.73 -1.59
C ALA A 286 10.46 11.24 -1.46
N LEU A 287 10.17 11.84 -0.30
CA LEU A 287 10.55 13.23 -0.04
C LEU A 287 12.08 13.44 -0.12
N ALA A 288 12.85 12.51 0.48
CA ALA A 288 14.32 12.58 0.43
C ALA A 288 14.84 12.44 -1.00
N ARG A 289 14.32 11.49 -1.80
CA ARG A 289 14.71 11.33 -3.21
C ARG A 289 14.34 12.55 -4.06
N SER A 290 13.19 13.16 -3.80
CA SER A 290 12.79 14.41 -4.47
C SER A 290 13.74 15.58 -4.10
N ARG A 291 14.16 15.65 -2.85
CA ARG A 291 15.09 16.67 -2.35
C ARG A 291 16.52 16.46 -2.88
N TRP A 292 16.94 15.21 -3.00
CA TRP A 292 18.30 14.82 -3.36
C TRP A 292 18.31 13.93 -4.62
N PRO A 293 17.93 14.48 -5.80
CA PRO A 293 17.75 13.67 -7.01
C PRO A 293 19.04 13.06 -7.56
N GLN A 294 20.20 13.58 -7.14
CA GLN A 294 21.51 13.08 -7.53
C GLN A 294 22.06 12.01 -6.58
N ALA A 295 21.45 11.83 -5.41
CA ALA A 295 21.87 10.81 -4.46
C ALA A 295 21.61 9.40 -5.03
N THR A 296 22.57 8.52 -4.84
CA THR A 296 22.38 7.12 -5.18
C THR A 296 21.36 6.47 -4.24
N PRO A 297 20.70 5.39 -4.65
CA PRO A 297 19.81 4.65 -3.76
C PRO A 297 20.49 4.22 -2.45
N ASN A 298 21.75 3.82 -2.51
CA ASN A 298 22.51 3.44 -1.32
C ASN A 298 22.71 4.63 -0.38
N GLN A 299 23.07 5.80 -0.92
CA GLN A 299 23.19 7.03 -0.14
C GLN A 299 21.86 7.44 0.52
N VAL A 300 20.73 7.20 -0.14
CA VAL A 300 19.40 7.39 0.46
C VAL A 300 19.15 6.38 1.59
N LEU A 301 19.56 5.12 1.43
CA LEU A 301 19.49 4.13 2.51
C LEU A 301 20.42 4.48 3.68
N GLN A 302 21.60 5.00 3.42
CA GLN A 302 22.48 5.55 4.46
C GLN A 302 21.79 6.70 5.21
N LEU A 303 21.13 7.60 4.47
CA LEU A 303 20.39 8.69 5.07
C LEU A 303 19.25 8.17 5.98
N VAL A 304 18.54 7.08 5.59
CA VAL A 304 17.51 6.44 6.42
C VAL A 304 18.09 5.99 7.76
N ILE A 305 19.22 5.26 7.78
CA ILE A 305 19.80 4.73 9.03
C ILE A 305 20.41 5.84 9.92
N HIS A 306 20.83 6.94 9.32
CA HIS A 306 21.42 8.08 10.06
C HIS A 306 20.38 9.14 10.48
N SER A 307 19.13 9.06 10.01
CA SER A 307 18.07 10.02 10.32
C SER A 307 17.07 9.51 11.35
N GLY A 308 17.27 8.32 11.90
CA GLY A 308 16.38 7.74 12.90
C GLY A 308 16.57 8.35 14.29
N SER A 309 15.49 8.34 15.08
CA SER A 309 15.46 8.93 16.44
C SER A 309 16.39 8.25 17.44
N ASN A 310 16.93 7.08 17.13
CA ASN A 310 17.87 6.34 18.00
C ASN A 310 19.33 6.81 17.85
N ASN A 311 19.56 7.96 17.21
CA ASN A 311 20.89 8.59 17.05
C ASN A 311 21.95 7.64 16.46
N GLY A 312 21.57 6.83 15.47
CA GLY A 312 22.44 5.87 14.80
C GLY A 312 22.62 4.54 15.55
N ALA A 313 22.05 4.39 16.76
CA ALA A 313 21.97 3.09 17.44
C ALA A 313 20.82 2.27 16.86
N TRP A 314 21.06 0.99 16.64
CA TRP A 314 20.04 0.06 16.20
C TRP A 314 19.51 -0.78 17.38
N ASP A 315 18.20 -0.99 17.42
CA ASP A 315 17.56 -1.97 18.31
C ASP A 315 16.56 -2.84 17.52
N GLN A 316 16.24 -4.03 18.05
CA GLN A 316 15.36 -4.97 17.36
C GLN A 316 13.89 -4.54 17.26
N TYR A 317 13.45 -3.55 18.06
CA TYR A 317 12.04 -3.13 18.14
C TYR A 317 11.72 -1.99 17.18
N THR A 318 12.61 -1.02 17.07
CA THR A 318 12.40 0.19 16.28
C THR A 318 13.47 0.42 15.20
N GLY A 319 14.43 -0.50 15.09
CA GLY A 319 15.56 -0.33 14.18
C GLY A 319 16.39 0.89 14.58
N TYR A 320 16.65 1.79 13.65
CA TYR A 320 17.29 3.08 13.92
C TYR A 320 16.30 4.15 14.44
N GLY A 321 15.04 3.77 14.66
CA GLY A 321 13.99 4.63 15.20
C GLY A 321 13.08 5.27 14.16
N ALA A 322 12.20 6.17 14.61
CA ALA A 322 11.37 6.99 13.75
C ALA A 322 12.21 7.97 12.94
N LEU A 323 11.92 8.08 11.62
CA LEU A 323 12.70 8.94 10.75
C LEU A 323 12.42 10.43 11.05
N SER A 324 13.47 11.21 11.22
CA SER A 324 13.39 12.67 11.31
C SER A 324 13.41 13.28 9.91
N LEU A 325 12.31 13.89 9.49
CA LEU A 325 12.26 14.60 8.20
C LEU A 325 13.24 15.77 8.16
N ASP A 326 13.43 16.47 9.25
CA ASP A 326 14.41 17.56 9.31
C ASP A 326 15.82 17.06 9.00
N ALA A 327 16.20 15.87 9.52
CA ALA A 327 17.48 15.24 9.22
C ALA A 327 17.53 14.71 7.76
N MET A 328 16.49 14.03 7.30
CA MET A 328 16.45 13.48 5.93
C MET A 328 16.49 14.55 4.85
N LEU A 329 15.91 15.71 5.10
CA LEU A 329 15.81 16.80 4.12
C LEU A 329 16.92 17.85 4.31
N GLY A 330 17.60 17.84 5.46
CA GLY A 330 18.67 18.77 5.81
C GLY A 330 20.09 18.22 5.59
N ASN A 331 20.30 16.93 5.75
CA ASN A 331 21.62 16.32 5.62
C ASN A 331 21.86 15.91 4.16
N ASP A 332 22.96 16.38 3.58
CA ASP A 332 23.34 16.00 2.22
C ASP A 332 23.81 14.54 2.20
N PRO A 333 23.10 13.65 1.46
CA PRO A 333 23.46 12.23 1.42
C PRO A 333 24.78 11.95 0.68
N SER A 334 25.34 12.89 -0.07
CA SER A 334 26.63 12.73 -0.74
C SER A 334 27.79 12.56 0.25
N GLN A 335 27.60 12.92 1.52
CA GLN A 335 28.58 12.68 2.59
C GLN A 335 28.71 11.21 2.99
N TYR A 336 27.75 10.36 2.60
CA TYR A 336 27.75 8.95 2.92
C TYR A 336 28.31 8.10 1.78
N PRO A 337 28.88 6.92 2.09
CA PRO A 337 29.38 6.01 1.05
C PRO A 337 28.23 5.49 0.18
N ASP A 338 28.54 5.22 -1.10
CA ASP A 338 27.62 4.57 -2.02
C ASP A 338 27.65 3.03 -1.82
N GLU A 339 27.36 2.62 -0.61
CA GLU A 339 27.30 1.23 -0.19
C GLU A 339 25.93 0.94 0.46
N ASN A 340 25.30 -0.16 0.11
CA ASN A 340 24.02 -0.55 0.67
C ASN A 340 24.15 -0.98 2.13
N PRO A 341 23.71 -0.16 3.12
CA PRO A 341 23.85 -0.51 4.54
C PRO A 341 22.96 -1.67 4.97
N LEU A 342 22.04 -2.10 4.11
CA LEU A 342 21.08 -3.18 4.35
C LEU A 342 21.42 -4.45 3.58
N ALA A 343 22.60 -4.51 2.92
CA ALA A 343 23.02 -5.67 2.13
C ALA A 343 23.15 -6.95 2.96
N ASP A 344 23.47 -6.80 4.23
CA ASP A 344 23.46 -7.87 5.23
C ASP A 344 22.90 -7.32 6.54
N LYS A 345 21.74 -7.79 6.94
CA LYS A 345 21.10 -7.41 8.21
C LYS A 345 21.48 -8.33 9.37
N GLY A 346 22.32 -9.33 9.14
CA GLY A 346 22.62 -10.38 10.11
C GLY A 346 21.46 -11.38 10.28
N GLY A 347 21.58 -12.25 11.29
CA GLY A 347 20.51 -13.21 11.61
C GLY A 347 20.16 -14.20 10.50
N GLY A 348 21.04 -14.40 9.50
CA GLY A 348 20.76 -15.25 8.36
C GLY A 348 19.85 -14.59 7.31
N SER A 349 19.81 -13.27 7.26
CA SER A 349 19.05 -12.53 6.24
C SER A 349 19.52 -12.88 4.82
N THR A 350 18.60 -12.85 3.87
CA THR A 350 18.82 -13.19 2.47
C THR A 350 18.13 -12.17 1.57
N PRO A 351 18.62 -11.85 0.35
CA PRO A 351 19.84 -12.38 -0.26
C PRO A 351 21.10 -12.00 0.51
N THR A 352 22.07 -12.91 0.56
CA THR A 352 23.43 -12.61 1.06
C THR A 352 24.21 -11.79 0.04
N PRO A 353 25.28 -11.08 0.41
CA PRO A 353 26.14 -10.40 -0.57
C PRO A 353 26.68 -11.32 -1.66
N ALA A 354 26.98 -12.58 -1.33
CA ALA A 354 27.41 -13.58 -2.31
C ALA A 354 26.30 -13.96 -3.29
N GLU A 355 25.04 -14.06 -2.83
CA GLU A 355 23.88 -14.32 -3.70
C GLU A 355 23.58 -13.11 -4.60
N VAL A 356 23.72 -11.88 -4.10
CA VAL A 356 23.62 -10.68 -4.94
C VAL A 356 24.68 -10.71 -6.05
N GLN A 357 25.91 -11.10 -5.72
CA GLN A 357 26.98 -11.24 -6.72
C GLN A 357 26.65 -12.34 -7.74
N GLN A 358 26.14 -13.50 -7.30
CA GLN A 358 25.69 -14.57 -8.22
C GLN A 358 24.63 -14.06 -9.22
N TYR A 359 23.69 -13.22 -8.76
CA TYR A 359 22.69 -12.62 -9.64
C TYR A 359 23.32 -11.66 -10.65
N LEU A 360 24.25 -10.81 -10.20
CA LEU A 360 24.98 -9.87 -11.07
C LEU A 360 25.84 -10.59 -12.12
N ASP A 361 26.44 -11.73 -11.75
CA ASP A 361 27.26 -12.55 -12.62
C ASP A 361 26.45 -13.43 -13.59
N GLY A 362 25.10 -13.43 -13.45
CA GLY A 362 24.23 -14.26 -14.27
C GLY A 362 24.32 -15.76 -13.94
N LEU A 363 24.66 -16.11 -12.70
CA LEU A 363 24.82 -17.49 -12.25
C LEU A 363 23.55 -18.08 -11.62
N VAL A 364 22.49 -17.32 -11.50
CA VAL A 364 21.19 -17.79 -10.99
C VAL A 364 20.42 -18.44 -12.13
N PRO A 365 19.86 -19.65 -11.96
CA PRO A 365 19.01 -20.27 -12.97
C PRO A 365 17.80 -19.39 -13.32
N PHE A 366 17.52 -19.18 -14.61
CA PHE A 366 16.43 -18.31 -15.04
C PHE A 366 15.05 -18.80 -14.53
N ARG A 367 14.85 -20.09 -14.32
CA ARG A 367 13.61 -20.66 -13.76
C ARG A 367 13.33 -20.23 -12.32
N ASP A 368 14.36 -19.77 -11.60
CA ASP A 368 14.26 -19.28 -10.23
C ASP A 368 13.92 -17.77 -10.21
N VAL A 369 13.96 -17.09 -11.36
CA VAL A 369 13.58 -15.68 -11.54
C VAL A 369 12.18 -15.57 -12.12
N VAL A 370 11.50 -14.47 -11.85
CA VAL A 370 10.21 -14.19 -12.50
C VAL A 370 10.49 -13.72 -13.93
N LEU A 371 9.79 -14.29 -14.90
CA LEU A 371 9.90 -13.88 -16.30
C LEU A 371 8.93 -12.72 -16.56
N ASP A 372 9.44 -11.73 -17.27
CA ASP A 372 8.69 -10.59 -17.74
C ASP A 372 9.19 -10.19 -19.13
N ASP A 373 8.27 -9.84 -20.04
CA ASP A 373 8.61 -9.47 -21.41
C ASP A 373 9.44 -8.20 -21.54
N SER A 374 9.39 -7.32 -20.52
CA SER A 374 10.13 -6.05 -20.51
C SER A 374 11.55 -6.19 -19.98
N TYR A 375 11.83 -7.29 -19.30
CA TYR A 375 13.16 -7.63 -18.76
C TYR A 375 13.45 -9.10 -18.91
N VAL A 376 14.61 -9.43 -19.44
CA VAL A 376 15.07 -10.80 -19.61
C VAL A 376 16.34 -11.00 -18.79
N TYR A 377 16.23 -11.81 -17.75
CA TYR A 377 17.39 -12.31 -17.03
C TYR A 377 18.08 -13.38 -17.86
N ARG A 378 19.35 -13.20 -18.15
CA ARG A 378 20.16 -14.12 -18.97
C ARG A 378 21.17 -14.86 -18.11
N GLY A 379 20.67 -15.46 -17.03
CA GLY A 379 21.49 -16.29 -16.14
C GLY A 379 21.80 -17.67 -16.71
N VAL A 380 22.63 -18.39 -15.99
CA VAL A 380 22.92 -19.80 -16.27
C VAL A 380 21.65 -20.62 -16.09
N ASP A 381 21.28 -21.33 -17.13
CA ASP A 381 20.29 -22.39 -17.06
C ASP A 381 20.98 -23.74 -17.18
N GLY A 382 21.16 -24.41 -16.04
CA GLY A 382 21.72 -25.78 -16.00
C GLY A 382 20.90 -26.80 -16.79
N ASP A 383 19.62 -26.49 -17.02
CA ASP A 383 18.68 -27.33 -17.79
C ASP A 383 18.42 -26.75 -19.19
N ALA A 384 19.03 -25.60 -19.56
CA ALA A 384 18.78 -24.93 -20.85
C ALA A 384 19.21 -25.80 -22.05
N ALA A 385 20.11 -26.71 -21.87
CA ALA A 385 20.48 -27.67 -22.88
C ALA A 385 19.33 -28.62 -23.29
N GLY A 386 18.25 -28.69 -22.50
CA GLY A 386 17.10 -29.55 -22.74
C GLY A 386 15.75 -28.86 -22.85
N SER A 387 15.64 -27.55 -22.53
CA SER A 387 14.34 -26.87 -22.47
C SER A 387 14.18 -25.86 -23.61
N VAL A 388 13.28 -26.18 -24.53
CA VAL A 388 12.80 -25.26 -25.58
C VAL A 388 11.97 -24.10 -25.01
N ALA A 389 11.72 -24.08 -23.73
CA ALA A 389 10.71 -23.23 -23.07
C ALA A 389 11.21 -21.84 -22.67
N ALA A 390 12.47 -21.49 -22.90
CA ALA A 390 12.98 -20.17 -22.52
C ALA A 390 13.76 -19.52 -23.68
N PRO A 391 13.06 -19.04 -24.72
CA PRO A 391 13.68 -18.50 -25.93
C PRO A 391 14.56 -17.26 -25.67
N ASN A 392 14.42 -16.62 -24.52
CA ASN A 392 15.10 -15.37 -24.18
C ASN A 392 16.19 -15.54 -23.10
N ALA A 393 16.40 -16.74 -22.59
CA ALA A 393 17.46 -16.99 -21.60
C ALA A 393 18.83 -17.08 -22.27
N HIS A 394 19.81 -16.43 -21.67
CA HIS A 394 21.21 -16.50 -22.10
C HIS A 394 22.10 -16.85 -20.93
N ILE A 395 23.15 -17.60 -21.21
CA ILE A 395 24.12 -18.04 -20.20
C ILE A 395 25.21 -16.97 -20.04
N GLY A 396 25.58 -16.67 -18.80
CA GLY A 396 26.83 -16.01 -18.47
C GLY A 396 26.89 -14.50 -18.71
N THR A 397 25.76 -13.78 -18.61
CA THR A 397 25.75 -12.32 -18.75
C THR A 397 25.02 -11.62 -17.61
N SER A 398 25.58 -10.47 -17.21
CA SER A 398 24.99 -9.66 -16.14
C SER A 398 23.58 -9.16 -16.49
N PRO A 399 22.62 -9.20 -15.54
CA PRO A 399 21.29 -8.65 -15.71
C PRO A 399 21.27 -7.16 -16.13
N ALA A 400 22.30 -6.40 -15.79
CA ALA A 400 22.42 -4.99 -16.14
C ALA A 400 22.39 -4.72 -17.65
N TYR A 401 22.70 -5.70 -18.49
CA TYR A 401 22.75 -5.58 -19.95
C TYR A 401 21.48 -6.08 -20.65
N HIS A 402 20.45 -6.47 -19.92
CA HIS A 402 19.30 -7.18 -20.47
C HIS A 402 17.99 -6.38 -20.44
N ARG A 403 18.07 -5.11 -20.07
CA ARG A 403 16.92 -4.22 -20.16
C ARG A 403 16.56 -4.00 -21.63
N LYS A 404 15.28 -4.23 -21.96
CA LYS A 404 14.73 -3.85 -23.27
C LYS A 404 14.63 -2.35 -23.41
#